data_f496fa114db37f5bb11f4317cf17ed06
#
_entry.id   f496fa114db37f5bb11f4317cf17ed06
#
_cell.length_a   1.000
_cell.length_b   1.000
_cell.length_c   1.000
_cell.angle_alpha   90.00
_cell.angle_beta   90.00
_cell.angle_gamma   90.00
#
_symmetry.space_group_name_H-M   'P 1'
#
loop_
_entity.id
_entity.type
_entity.pdbx_description
1 polymer ?
#
loop_
_entity_poly.entity_id
_entity_poly.type
_entity_poly.pdbx_seq_one_letter_code
_entity_poly.pdbx_strand_id
1 'polypeptide(L)'
;MRKLIISGSVCLLLALIFPVISIVKEIQFSQQCCGFLKQAADASSVELAERQLNIAVDYVEKAGLTSGYTSVIYKTEDENIGFWYENLKVCQKELAETKGNSTLENTNVLMKLRESLTDNSEKGTQLTVPPGISRHPNNTLFGVANSISFFLFIASILLFVFAFAEWQAKQEDECEDEEDEN
;
A
#
# COMPACT_ATOMS: atom_id res chain seq x y z
N MET A 1 33.74 -11.49 -14.90
CA MET A 1 33.25 -10.12 -14.75
C MET A 1 31.99 -9.81 -15.57
N ARG A 2 32.02 -9.76 -16.94
CA ARG A 2 30.82 -9.38 -17.75
C ARG A 2 29.56 -10.22 -17.49
N LYS A 3 29.70 -11.54 -17.32
CA LYS A 3 28.59 -12.46 -17.02
C LYS A 3 27.98 -12.19 -15.64
N LEU A 4 28.81 -11.88 -14.63
CA LEU A 4 28.34 -11.55 -13.28
C LEU A 4 27.54 -10.23 -13.25
N ILE A 5 28.01 -9.22 -13.97
CA ILE A 5 27.30 -7.93 -14.09
C ILE A 5 25.94 -8.12 -14.76
N ILE A 6 25.89 -8.87 -15.88
CA ILE A 6 24.63 -9.14 -16.58
C ILE A 6 23.66 -9.92 -15.67
N SER A 7 24.13 -10.97 -15.00
CA SER A 7 23.31 -11.76 -14.09
C SER A 7 22.81 -10.92 -12.90
N GLY A 8 23.68 -10.11 -12.30
CA GLY A 8 23.31 -9.20 -11.23
C GLY A 8 22.24 -8.17 -11.66
N SER A 9 22.39 -7.60 -12.86
CA SER A 9 21.41 -6.65 -13.40
C SER A 9 20.05 -7.29 -13.66
N VAL A 10 20.02 -8.51 -14.19
CA VAL A 10 18.75 -9.26 -14.41
C VAL A 10 18.09 -9.57 -13.07
N CYS A 11 18.83 -10.04 -12.07
CA CYS A 11 18.29 -10.30 -10.73
C CYS A 11 17.73 -9.02 -10.10
N LEU A 12 18.41 -7.88 -10.26
CA LEU A 12 17.95 -6.59 -9.75
C LEU A 12 16.62 -6.15 -10.39
N LEU A 13 16.52 -6.27 -11.72
CA LEU A 13 15.28 -5.92 -12.43
C LEU A 13 14.11 -6.80 -11.97
N LEU A 14 14.32 -8.12 -11.84
CA LEU A 14 13.29 -9.03 -11.35
C LEU A 14 12.89 -8.73 -9.90
N ALA A 15 13.87 -8.37 -9.05
CA ALA A 15 13.62 -8.01 -7.65
C ALA A 15 12.75 -6.76 -7.47
N LEU A 16 12.73 -5.83 -8.44
CA LEU A 16 11.97 -4.59 -8.34
C LEU A 16 10.51 -4.70 -8.79
N ILE A 17 10.13 -5.74 -9.55
CA ILE A 17 8.80 -5.85 -10.17
C ILE A 17 7.70 -5.83 -9.10
N PHE A 18 7.71 -6.74 -8.14
CA PHE A 18 6.62 -6.88 -7.16
C PHE A 18 6.55 -5.73 -6.14
N PRO A 19 7.66 -5.21 -5.60
CA PRO A 19 7.62 -4.00 -4.77
C PRO A 19 7.02 -2.81 -5.50
N VAL A 20 7.38 -2.58 -6.76
CA VAL A 20 6.84 -1.47 -7.57
C VAL A 20 5.33 -1.64 -7.77
N ILE A 21 4.85 -2.84 -8.14
CA ILE A 21 3.42 -3.12 -8.28
C ILE A 21 2.68 -2.88 -6.96
N SER A 22 3.26 -3.30 -5.83
CA SER A 22 2.67 -3.09 -4.49
C SER A 22 2.52 -1.61 -4.16
N ILE A 23 3.54 -0.80 -4.45
CA ILE A 23 3.52 0.65 -4.24
C ILE A 23 2.47 1.32 -5.13
N VAL A 24 2.40 0.94 -6.41
CA VAL A 24 1.41 1.49 -7.34
C VAL A 24 -0.02 1.21 -6.86
N LYS A 25 -0.31 -0.02 -6.42
CA LYS A 25 -1.62 -0.38 -5.86
C LYS A 25 -1.96 0.44 -4.61
N GLU A 26 -0.99 0.65 -3.72
CA GLU A 26 -1.16 1.45 -2.51
C GLU A 26 -1.48 2.92 -2.84
N ILE A 27 -0.74 3.50 -3.78
CA ILE A 27 -0.98 4.87 -4.25
C ILE A 27 -2.37 4.99 -4.90
N GLN A 28 -2.75 4.05 -5.76
CA GLN A 28 -4.07 4.06 -6.41
C GLN A 28 -5.20 3.98 -5.38
N PHE A 29 -5.10 3.06 -4.42
CA PHE A 29 -6.09 2.95 -3.35
C PHE A 29 -6.14 4.21 -2.49
N SER A 30 -4.98 4.76 -2.13
CA SER A 30 -4.89 6.00 -1.36
C SER A 30 -5.57 7.17 -2.08
N GLN A 31 -5.36 7.32 -3.38
CA GLN A 31 -5.95 8.42 -4.15
C GLN A 31 -7.45 8.22 -4.43
N GLN A 32 -7.88 7.00 -4.73
CA GLN A 32 -9.25 6.72 -5.17
C GLN A 32 -10.21 6.34 -4.03
N CYS A 33 -9.70 5.98 -2.86
CA CYS A 33 -10.50 5.64 -1.69
C CYS A 33 -10.15 6.51 -0.48
N CYS A 34 -8.92 6.40 0.07
CA CYS A 34 -8.56 7.07 1.31
C CYS A 34 -8.70 8.59 1.24
N GLY A 35 -8.35 9.21 0.10
CA GLY A 35 -8.51 10.65 -0.13
C GLY A 35 -9.96 11.10 0.02
N PHE A 36 -10.89 10.35 -0.55
CA PHE A 36 -12.32 10.64 -0.47
C PHE A 36 -12.91 10.33 0.91
N LEU A 37 -12.49 9.26 1.58
CA LEU A 37 -12.87 8.98 2.97
C LEU A 37 -12.43 10.10 3.91
N LYS A 38 -11.22 10.61 3.74
CA LYS A 38 -10.72 11.75 4.51
C LYS A 38 -11.53 13.02 4.23
N GLN A 39 -11.85 13.30 2.97
CA GLN A 39 -12.69 14.45 2.61
C GLN A 39 -14.11 14.30 3.16
N ALA A 40 -14.66 13.10 3.23
CA ALA A 40 -15.95 12.84 3.87
C ALA A 40 -15.90 13.10 5.39
N ALA A 41 -14.84 12.61 6.06
CA ALA A 41 -14.63 12.82 7.50
C ALA A 41 -14.41 14.29 7.87
N ASP A 42 -13.79 15.08 6.99
CA ASP A 42 -13.50 16.51 7.20
C ASP A 42 -14.54 17.45 6.58
N ALA A 43 -15.63 16.90 6.05
CA ALA A 43 -16.67 17.69 5.39
C ALA A 43 -17.41 18.61 6.38
N SER A 44 -17.74 19.80 5.91
CA SER A 44 -18.49 20.83 6.67
C SER A 44 -20.01 20.75 6.48
N SER A 45 -20.50 19.93 5.55
CA SER A 45 -21.93 19.71 5.32
C SER A 45 -22.22 18.23 5.02
N VAL A 46 -23.45 17.80 5.33
CA VAL A 46 -23.94 16.43 5.09
C VAL A 46 -23.89 16.09 3.60
N GLU A 47 -24.27 17.02 2.72
CA GLU A 47 -24.27 16.81 1.27
C GLU A 47 -22.85 16.61 0.73
N LEU A 48 -21.87 17.35 1.27
CA LEU A 48 -20.47 17.18 0.89
C LEU A 48 -19.93 15.85 1.39
N ALA A 49 -20.19 15.50 2.65
CA ALA A 49 -19.79 14.25 3.26
C ALA A 49 -20.33 13.05 2.46
N GLU A 50 -21.64 13.04 2.16
CA GLU A 50 -22.29 11.99 1.39
C GLU A 50 -21.67 11.83 0.00
N ARG A 51 -21.46 12.93 -0.72
CA ARG A 51 -20.87 12.90 -2.05
C ARG A 51 -19.48 12.27 -2.04
N GLN A 52 -18.62 12.63 -1.08
CA GLN A 52 -17.28 12.09 -0.98
C GLN A 52 -17.30 10.62 -0.54
N LEU A 53 -18.15 10.27 0.43
CA LEU A 53 -18.31 8.89 0.86
C LEU A 53 -18.82 7.99 -0.26
N ASN A 54 -19.78 8.45 -1.06
CA ASN A 54 -20.32 7.70 -2.20
C ASN A 54 -19.23 7.38 -3.23
N ILE A 55 -18.33 8.31 -3.53
CA ILE A 55 -17.20 8.06 -4.44
C ILE A 55 -16.28 6.97 -3.89
N ALA A 56 -15.98 7.01 -2.59
CA ALA A 56 -15.14 6.00 -1.95
C ALA A 56 -15.81 4.61 -1.95
N VAL A 57 -17.09 4.55 -1.60
CA VAL A 57 -17.89 3.31 -1.59
C VAL A 57 -18.00 2.71 -3.00
N ASP A 58 -18.29 3.52 -4.02
CA ASP A 58 -18.32 3.08 -5.41
C ASP A 58 -16.99 2.45 -5.87
N TYR A 59 -15.87 3.04 -5.45
CA TYR A 59 -14.55 2.45 -5.73
C TYR A 59 -14.38 1.11 -5.02
N VAL A 60 -14.72 1.02 -3.74
CA VAL A 60 -14.64 -0.21 -2.93
C VAL A 60 -15.46 -1.35 -3.57
N GLU A 61 -16.68 -1.06 -4.00
CA GLU A 61 -17.57 -2.01 -4.68
C GLU A 61 -17.00 -2.46 -6.03
N LYS A 62 -16.54 -1.53 -6.87
CA LYS A 62 -15.92 -1.83 -8.17
C LYS A 62 -14.64 -2.62 -8.06
N ALA A 63 -13.87 -2.39 -7.00
CA ALA A 63 -12.64 -3.12 -6.71
C ALA A 63 -12.89 -4.48 -6.02
N GLY A 64 -14.14 -4.82 -5.69
CA GLY A 64 -14.50 -6.08 -5.01
C GLY A 64 -14.05 -6.15 -3.55
N LEU A 65 -13.83 -5.00 -2.90
CA LEU A 65 -13.34 -4.89 -1.52
C LEU A 65 -14.51 -4.89 -0.51
N THR A 66 -15.40 -5.88 -0.61
CA THR A 66 -16.66 -5.92 0.16
C THR A 66 -16.71 -7.07 1.16
N SER A 67 -15.72 -7.98 1.15
CA SER A 67 -15.70 -9.14 2.05
C SER A 67 -14.31 -9.75 2.16
N GLY A 68 -14.09 -10.57 3.18
CA GLY A 68 -12.84 -11.27 3.41
C GLY A 68 -11.95 -10.60 4.44
N TYR A 69 -10.70 -11.06 4.51
CA TYR A 69 -9.67 -10.58 5.42
C TYR A 69 -8.42 -10.20 4.64
N THR A 70 -7.72 -9.18 5.09
CA THR A 70 -6.45 -8.78 4.48
C THR A 70 -5.31 -9.71 4.85
N SER A 71 -5.34 -10.33 6.02
CA SER A 71 -4.38 -11.33 6.46
C SER A 71 -4.92 -12.75 6.29
N VAL A 72 -4.01 -13.67 5.97
CA VAL A 72 -4.32 -15.10 5.83
C VAL A 72 -4.20 -15.84 7.17
N ILE A 73 -3.30 -15.39 8.03
CA ILE A 73 -2.94 -16.08 9.27
C ILE A 73 -3.73 -15.51 10.45
N TYR A 74 -3.74 -14.19 10.59
CA TYR A 74 -4.42 -13.49 11.70
C TYR A 74 -5.71 -12.86 11.17
N LYS A 75 -6.85 -13.45 11.50
CA LYS A 75 -8.18 -12.91 11.17
C LYS A 75 -8.67 -12.03 12.31
N THR A 76 -8.01 -10.90 12.52
CA THR A 76 -8.41 -9.90 13.51
C THR A 76 -9.55 -9.03 13.00
N GLU A 77 -10.23 -8.32 13.90
CA GLU A 77 -11.31 -7.40 13.53
C GLU A 77 -10.82 -6.29 12.60
N ASP A 78 -9.62 -5.75 12.86
CA ASP A 78 -9.01 -4.68 12.05
C ASP A 78 -8.70 -5.10 10.61
N GLU A 79 -8.59 -6.41 10.36
CA GLU A 79 -8.30 -6.98 9.03
C GLU A 79 -9.56 -7.42 8.29
N ASN A 80 -10.75 -7.28 8.90
CA ASN A 80 -12.03 -7.70 8.33
C ASN A 80 -12.57 -6.64 7.36
N ILE A 81 -12.42 -6.91 6.06
CA ILE A 81 -12.90 -6.02 4.99
C ILE A 81 -14.43 -5.94 4.98
N GLY A 82 -15.12 -7.06 5.24
CA GLY A 82 -16.58 -7.08 5.28
C GLY A 82 -17.16 -6.18 6.35
N PHE A 83 -16.63 -6.26 7.58
CA PHE A 83 -17.04 -5.40 8.68
C PHE A 83 -16.77 -3.91 8.38
N TRP A 84 -15.59 -3.60 7.86
CA TRP A 84 -15.25 -2.25 7.44
C TRP A 84 -16.19 -1.72 6.35
N TYR A 85 -16.49 -2.52 5.32
CA TYR A 85 -17.41 -2.14 4.26
C TYR A 85 -18.84 -1.93 4.78
N GLU A 86 -19.34 -2.79 5.66
CA GLU A 86 -20.65 -2.61 6.30
C GLU A 86 -20.73 -1.31 7.07
N ASN A 87 -19.69 -0.93 7.81
CA ASN A 87 -19.62 0.36 8.49
C ASN A 87 -19.70 1.54 7.51
N LEU A 88 -19.04 1.47 6.36
CA LEU A 88 -19.18 2.49 5.31
C LEU A 88 -20.62 2.59 4.79
N LYS A 89 -21.29 1.44 4.59
CA LYS A 89 -22.70 1.41 4.14
C LYS A 89 -23.66 1.99 5.19
N VAL A 90 -23.43 1.74 6.47
CA VAL A 90 -24.21 2.34 7.56
C VAL A 90 -24.03 3.86 7.55
N CYS A 91 -22.82 4.36 7.47
CA CYS A 91 -22.53 5.79 7.37
C CYS A 91 -23.20 6.42 6.13
N GLN A 92 -23.15 5.74 4.97
CA GLN A 92 -23.80 6.19 3.74
C GLN A 92 -25.30 6.34 3.92
N LYS A 93 -25.95 5.37 4.56
CA LYS A 93 -27.39 5.37 4.84
C LYS A 93 -27.75 6.50 5.81
N GLU A 94 -27.02 6.67 6.90
CA GLU A 94 -27.28 7.72 7.90
C GLU A 94 -27.18 9.14 7.28
N LEU A 95 -26.17 9.38 6.43
CA LEU A 95 -26.05 10.65 5.72
C LEU A 95 -27.24 10.91 4.78
N ALA A 96 -27.70 9.89 4.05
CA ALA A 96 -28.85 10.02 3.14
C ALA A 96 -30.16 10.32 3.87
N GLU A 97 -30.36 9.72 5.06
CA GLU A 97 -31.55 9.90 5.88
C GLU A 97 -31.58 11.25 6.62
N THR A 98 -30.41 11.88 6.83
CA THR A 98 -30.29 13.13 7.60
C THR A 98 -30.53 14.38 6.76
N LYS A 99 -30.66 14.27 5.45
CA LYS A 99 -30.92 15.43 4.57
C LYS A 99 -32.19 16.19 4.94
N GLY A 100 -32.05 17.51 5.15
CA GLY A 100 -33.16 18.40 5.48
C GLY A 100 -33.47 18.48 6.97
N ASN A 101 -32.71 17.85 7.84
CA ASN A 101 -32.86 17.89 9.29
C ASN A 101 -32.30 19.19 9.89
N SER A 102 -32.44 19.32 11.22
CA SER A 102 -31.95 20.48 11.96
C SER A 102 -30.43 20.59 11.91
N THR A 103 -29.91 21.81 12.09
CA THR A 103 -28.44 22.05 12.13
C THR A 103 -27.74 21.19 13.19
N LEU A 104 -28.39 20.94 14.32
CA LEU A 104 -27.84 20.12 15.40
C LEU A 104 -27.70 18.64 14.98
N GLU A 105 -28.74 18.09 14.33
CA GLU A 105 -28.69 16.71 13.82
C GLU A 105 -27.63 16.55 12.73
N ASN A 106 -27.51 17.50 11.83
CA ASN A 106 -26.47 17.53 10.81
C ASN A 106 -25.07 17.51 11.45
N THR A 107 -24.84 18.32 12.50
CA THR A 107 -23.55 18.35 13.21
C THR A 107 -23.25 17.02 13.90
N ASN A 108 -24.25 16.41 14.56
CA ASN A 108 -24.07 15.12 15.24
C ASN A 108 -23.72 14.00 14.26
N VAL A 109 -24.37 13.95 13.09
CA VAL A 109 -24.09 12.94 12.07
C VAL A 109 -22.69 13.11 11.48
N LEU A 110 -22.26 14.35 11.24
CA LEU A 110 -20.88 14.62 10.76
C LEU A 110 -19.82 14.24 11.81
N MET A 111 -20.07 14.49 13.10
CA MET A 111 -19.18 14.05 14.17
C MET A 111 -19.10 12.52 14.24
N LYS A 112 -20.24 11.82 14.21
CA LYS A 112 -20.32 10.37 14.20
C LYS A 112 -19.61 9.76 12.98
N LEU A 113 -19.81 10.35 11.81
CA LEU A 113 -19.10 9.96 10.59
C LEU A 113 -17.58 10.05 10.76
N ARG A 114 -17.10 11.20 11.27
CA ARG A 114 -15.68 11.38 11.54
C ARG A 114 -15.14 10.32 12.50
N GLU A 115 -15.82 10.07 13.61
CA GLU A 115 -15.43 9.05 14.59
C GLU A 115 -15.43 7.63 14.00
N SER A 116 -16.35 7.33 13.07
CA SER A 116 -16.41 6.03 12.39
C SER A 116 -15.33 5.85 11.33
N LEU A 117 -14.92 6.92 10.66
CA LEU A 117 -13.92 6.87 9.59
C LEU A 117 -12.49 7.09 10.07
N THR A 118 -12.31 7.66 11.27
CA THR A 118 -10.97 8.03 11.76
C THR A 118 -10.74 7.52 13.17
N ASP A 119 -9.50 7.13 13.44
CA ASP A 119 -9.00 6.84 14.77
C ASP A 119 -7.97 7.89 15.18
N ASN A 120 -8.01 8.28 16.46
CA ASN A 120 -7.07 9.22 17.06
C ASN A 120 -5.94 8.43 17.73
N SER A 121 -4.83 8.29 17.02
CA SER A 121 -3.62 7.69 17.55
C SER A 121 -2.63 8.75 18.04
N GLU A 122 -1.59 8.33 18.76
CA GLU A 122 -0.47 9.22 19.17
C GLU A 122 0.22 9.91 17.98
N LYS A 123 0.06 9.37 16.77
CA LYS A 123 0.61 9.92 15.51
C LYS A 123 -0.35 10.88 14.79
N GLY A 124 -1.49 11.19 15.40
CA GLY A 124 -2.55 12.03 14.83
C GLY A 124 -3.77 11.23 14.36
N THR A 125 -4.72 11.93 13.73
CA THR A 125 -5.95 11.33 13.20
C THR A 125 -5.64 10.52 11.95
N GLN A 126 -5.89 9.22 11.99
CA GLN A 126 -5.68 8.27 10.88
C GLN A 126 -7.03 7.68 10.44
N LEU A 127 -7.13 7.31 9.16
CA LEU A 127 -8.32 6.61 8.65
C LEU A 127 -8.34 5.16 9.15
N THR A 128 -9.52 4.71 9.57
CA THR A 128 -9.82 3.32 9.93
C THR A 128 -9.99 2.48 8.65
N VAL A 129 -8.88 2.01 8.09
CA VAL A 129 -8.87 1.19 6.87
C VAL A 129 -8.09 -0.08 7.14
N PRO A 130 -8.60 -1.27 6.76
CA PRO A 130 -7.88 -2.52 6.95
C PRO A 130 -6.48 -2.49 6.32
N PRO A 131 -5.42 -2.85 7.09
CA PRO A 131 -4.05 -2.78 6.59
C PRO A 131 -3.85 -3.74 5.40
N GLY A 132 -3.24 -3.27 4.33
CA GLY A 132 -2.96 -4.07 3.13
C GLY A 132 -4.17 -4.36 2.24
N ILE A 133 -5.30 -3.68 2.43
CA ILE A 133 -6.51 -3.81 1.60
C ILE A 133 -6.26 -3.54 0.12
N SER A 134 -5.32 -2.65 -0.21
CA SER A 134 -4.93 -2.33 -1.60
C SER A 134 -4.46 -3.53 -2.41
N ARG A 135 -4.00 -4.60 -1.74
CA ARG A 135 -3.49 -5.85 -2.34
C ARG A 135 -4.48 -6.99 -2.29
N HIS A 136 -5.62 -6.82 -1.61
CA HIS A 136 -6.66 -7.85 -1.54
C HIS A 136 -7.21 -8.16 -2.95
N PRO A 137 -7.57 -9.43 -3.28
CA PRO A 137 -7.51 -10.64 -2.45
C PRO A 137 -6.13 -11.36 -2.48
N ASN A 138 -5.13 -10.80 -3.13
CA ASN A 138 -3.86 -11.45 -3.42
C ASN A 138 -2.76 -11.17 -2.38
N ASN A 139 -3.11 -10.82 -1.15
CA ASN A 139 -2.16 -10.44 -0.09
C ASN A 139 -1.06 -11.50 0.14
N THR A 140 -1.43 -12.80 0.15
CA THR A 140 -0.49 -13.91 0.29
C THR A 140 0.50 -13.96 -0.87
N LEU A 141 0.00 -13.84 -2.10
CA LEU A 141 0.82 -13.84 -3.30
C LEU A 141 1.83 -12.68 -3.25
N PHE A 142 1.38 -11.48 -2.90
CA PHE A 142 2.24 -10.32 -2.74
C PHE A 142 3.26 -10.49 -1.60
N GLY A 143 2.86 -11.11 -0.48
CA GLY A 143 3.77 -11.42 0.62
C GLY A 143 4.90 -12.36 0.19
N VAL A 144 4.56 -13.48 -0.43
CA VAL A 144 5.54 -14.46 -0.95
C VAL A 144 6.43 -13.83 -2.03
N ALA A 145 5.83 -13.15 -3.00
CA ALA A 145 6.57 -12.52 -4.10
C ALA A 145 7.54 -11.44 -3.60
N ASN A 146 7.13 -10.61 -2.62
CA ASN A 146 8.01 -9.62 -2.02
C ASN A 146 9.16 -10.27 -1.23
N SER A 147 8.93 -11.42 -0.57
CA SER A 147 9.99 -12.18 0.08
C SER A 147 11.00 -12.72 -0.93
N ILE A 148 10.54 -13.29 -2.04
CA ILE A 148 11.42 -13.72 -3.14
C ILE A 148 12.19 -12.53 -3.71
N SER A 149 11.54 -11.40 -3.94
CA SER A 149 12.16 -10.17 -4.43
C SER A 149 13.29 -9.70 -3.51
N PHE A 150 13.11 -9.80 -2.19
CA PHE A 150 14.15 -9.46 -1.21
C PHE A 150 15.39 -10.35 -1.35
N PHE A 151 15.21 -11.67 -1.50
CA PHE A 151 16.35 -12.59 -1.70
C PHE A 151 17.05 -12.36 -3.05
N LEU A 152 16.30 -12.07 -4.12
CA LEU A 152 16.88 -11.70 -5.41
C LEU A 152 17.68 -10.41 -5.34
N PHE A 153 17.22 -9.44 -4.56
CA PHE A 153 17.94 -8.19 -4.32
C PHE A 153 19.27 -8.42 -3.62
N ILE A 154 19.29 -9.24 -2.56
CA ILE A 154 20.54 -9.63 -1.87
C ILE A 154 21.48 -10.37 -2.83
N ALA A 155 20.97 -11.33 -3.60
CA ALA A 155 21.77 -12.07 -4.59
C ALA A 155 22.37 -11.11 -5.63
N SER A 156 21.62 -10.12 -6.10
CA SER A 156 22.13 -9.09 -7.01
C SER A 156 23.30 -8.31 -6.41
N ILE A 157 23.18 -7.86 -5.16
CA ILE A 157 24.29 -7.16 -4.47
C ILE A 157 25.53 -8.04 -4.40
N LEU A 158 25.39 -9.31 -4.00
CA LEU A 158 26.52 -10.24 -3.92
C LEU A 158 27.20 -10.42 -5.28
N LEU A 159 26.42 -10.57 -6.36
CA LEU A 159 26.99 -10.69 -7.72
C LEU A 159 27.76 -9.44 -8.14
N PHE A 160 27.30 -8.24 -7.77
CA PHE A 160 28.04 -7.01 -8.05
C PHE A 160 29.31 -6.90 -7.21
N VAL A 161 29.28 -7.30 -5.94
CA VAL A 161 30.47 -7.33 -5.06
C VAL A 161 31.52 -8.30 -5.63
N PHE A 162 31.11 -9.50 -6.05
CA PHE A 162 32.02 -10.45 -6.68
C PHE A 162 32.59 -9.94 -8.01
N ALA A 163 31.75 -9.30 -8.83
CA ALA A 163 32.21 -8.70 -10.09
C ALA A 163 33.24 -7.57 -9.86
N PHE A 164 33.04 -6.79 -8.80
CA PHE A 164 33.97 -5.74 -8.40
C PHE A 164 35.29 -6.29 -7.86
N ALA A 165 35.24 -7.32 -7.03
CA ALA A 165 36.45 -8.00 -6.54
C ALA A 165 37.26 -8.62 -7.70
N GLU A 166 36.60 -9.29 -8.66
CA GLU A 166 37.26 -9.81 -9.87
C GLU A 166 37.89 -8.69 -10.71
N TRP A 167 37.28 -7.52 -10.73
CA TRP A 167 37.81 -6.34 -11.42
C TRP A 167 39.06 -5.80 -10.72
N GLN A 168 39.06 -5.68 -9.40
CA GLN A 168 40.23 -5.22 -8.63
C GLN A 168 41.44 -6.19 -8.80
N ALA A 169 41.20 -7.50 -8.65
CA ALA A 169 42.28 -8.50 -8.81
C ALA A 169 42.93 -8.39 -10.21
N LYS A 170 42.14 -8.17 -11.26
CA LYS A 170 42.70 -7.96 -12.60
C LYS A 170 43.54 -6.70 -12.73
N GLN A 171 43.18 -5.62 -12.04
CA GLN A 171 43.96 -4.38 -12.07
C GLN A 171 45.30 -4.54 -11.33
N GLU A 172 45.33 -5.33 -10.25
CA GLU A 172 46.55 -5.64 -9.51
C GLU A 172 47.50 -6.49 -10.38
N ASP A 173 47.00 -7.56 -11.04
CA ASP A 173 47.78 -8.39 -11.96
C ASP A 173 48.36 -7.56 -13.13
N GLU A 174 47.57 -6.66 -13.75
CA GLU A 174 48.03 -5.80 -14.87
C GLU A 174 49.13 -4.81 -14.40
N CYS A 175 49.09 -4.31 -13.16
CA CYS A 175 50.14 -3.43 -12.62
C CYS A 175 51.44 -4.17 -12.31
N GLU A 176 51.38 -5.43 -11.79
CA GLU A 176 52.59 -6.25 -11.54
C GLU A 176 53.29 -6.60 -12.85
N ASP A 177 52.58 -6.98 -13.90
CA ASP A 177 53.15 -7.27 -15.22
C ASP A 177 53.89 -6.06 -15.84
N GLU A 178 53.41 -4.81 -15.62
CA GLU A 178 54.10 -3.60 -16.10
C GLU A 178 55.36 -3.23 -15.30
N GLU A 179 55.47 -3.65 -14.03
CA GLU A 179 56.68 -3.43 -13.21
C GLU A 179 57.78 -4.42 -13.56
N ASP A 180 57.46 -5.65 -13.99
CA ASP A 180 58.41 -6.67 -14.36
C ASP A 180 59.00 -6.48 -15.79
N GLU A 181 58.39 -5.67 -16.66
CA GLU A 181 58.91 -5.35 -18.02
C GLU A 181 59.82 -4.12 -18.06
N ASN A 182 60.04 -3.36 -16.96
CA ASN A 182 60.89 -2.17 -16.89
C ASN A 182 62.19 -2.49 -16.08
#